data_a0e990a35b6cdab8e497e810eeac5864
#
_entry.id   a0e990a35b6cdab8e497e810eeac5864
#
_cell.length_a   1.000
_cell.length_b   1.000
_cell.length_c   1.000
_cell.angle_alpha   90.00
_cell.angle_beta   90.00
_cell.angle_gamma   90.00
#
_symmetry.space_group_name_H-M   'P 1'
#
loop_
_entity.id
_entity.type
_entity.pdbx_description
1 polymer ?
#
loop_
_entity_poly.entity_id
_entity_poly.type
_entity_poly.pdbx_seq_one_letter_code
_entity_poly.pdbx_strand_id
1 'polypeptide(L)'
;MSWNWVSQAVFVFLLAAGLFPSGFALAAGDEEDTDKSPEIVFVPPEIGTPKDRMGAGTRNVTSDAASDLLLLVPADGGLTTQAFPPLIWRLTRGHRGDAIVKLGPSGITATELHISGPFPPGDYGLDLSRSNILLDTNRVYLWQLELLDPNTNAVVERSSGLIERLPEGFRSDTPAAAGLWFDALSELVDIGLSGRVQTTNPAELEQLLNSAGVSQ
;
A
#
# COMPACT_ATOMS: atom_id res chain seq x y z
N MET A 1 49.19 25.70 -13.97
CA MET A 1 49.13 25.83 -15.44
C MET A 1 47.67 26.08 -15.80
N SER A 2 47.45 27.32 -16.18
CA SER A 2 46.18 27.95 -16.56
C SER A 2 45.80 27.62 -18.01
N TRP A 3 44.54 27.41 -18.30
CA TRP A 3 44.00 27.80 -19.61
C TRP A 3 42.48 28.06 -19.52
N ASN A 4 42.23 29.39 -19.60
CA ASN A 4 40.91 29.98 -19.91
C ASN A 4 40.64 29.82 -21.40
N TRP A 5 39.38 29.54 -21.76
CA TRP A 5 38.85 29.91 -23.09
C TRP A 5 37.46 30.52 -22.93
N VAL A 6 37.45 31.85 -23.08
CA VAL A 6 36.26 32.68 -23.29
C VAL A 6 35.98 32.68 -24.78
N SER A 7 34.78 32.43 -25.21
CA SER A 7 34.31 32.72 -26.56
C SER A 7 32.98 33.46 -26.46
N GLN A 8 33.08 34.76 -26.70
CA GLN A 8 31.94 35.65 -26.94
C GLN A 8 31.42 35.45 -28.37
N ALA A 9 30.17 35.26 -28.55
CA ALA A 9 29.47 35.42 -29.83
C ALA A 9 28.46 36.56 -29.71
N VAL A 10 28.79 37.63 -30.40
CA VAL A 10 27.94 38.80 -30.64
C VAL A 10 26.92 38.43 -31.70
N PHE A 11 25.64 38.57 -31.43
CA PHE A 11 24.57 38.52 -32.43
C PHE A 11 23.94 39.90 -32.60
N VAL A 12 24.08 40.40 -33.81
CA VAL A 12 23.56 41.67 -34.35
C VAL A 12 22.04 41.61 -34.47
N PHE A 13 21.37 42.62 -33.91
CA PHE A 13 19.94 42.87 -34.13
C PHE A 13 19.72 43.49 -35.50
N LEU A 14 18.90 42.87 -36.32
CA LEU A 14 18.28 43.46 -37.51
C LEU A 14 16.79 43.73 -37.22
N LEU A 15 16.48 45.04 -37.11
CA LEU A 15 15.12 45.56 -37.03
C LEU A 15 14.49 45.49 -38.44
N ALA A 16 13.44 44.73 -38.57
CA ALA A 16 12.52 44.81 -39.71
C ALA A 16 11.11 45.15 -39.18
N ALA A 17 10.73 46.40 -39.44
CA ALA A 17 9.38 46.89 -39.20
C ALA A 17 8.44 46.31 -40.27
N GLY A 18 7.50 45.49 -39.88
CA GLY A 18 6.40 45.01 -40.72
C GLY A 18 5.06 45.29 -40.06
N LEU A 19 4.34 46.27 -40.58
CA LEU A 19 2.94 46.53 -40.29
C LEU A 19 2.11 45.34 -40.76
N PHE A 20 1.31 44.73 -39.85
CA PHE A 20 0.19 43.87 -40.20
C PHE A 20 -1.07 44.32 -39.47
N PRO A 21 -2.22 44.31 -40.19
CA PRO A 21 -3.47 44.82 -39.65
C PRO A 21 -4.19 43.80 -38.79
N SER A 22 -4.93 44.37 -37.87
CA SER A 22 -6.02 43.87 -37.04
C SER A 22 -6.76 42.58 -37.44
N GLY A 23 -6.99 41.73 -36.44
CA GLY A 23 -8.20 40.95 -36.39
C GLY A 23 -8.03 39.44 -36.34
N PHE A 24 -7.57 38.92 -35.20
CA PHE A 24 -7.95 37.59 -34.79
C PHE A 24 -8.38 37.62 -33.32
N ALA A 25 -9.69 37.48 -33.11
CA ALA A 25 -10.23 37.15 -31.81
C ALA A 25 -9.69 35.76 -31.41
N LEU A 26 -8.76 35.72 -30.45
CA LEU A 26 -8.41 34.50 -29.78
C LEU A 26 -9.64 34.13 -28.91
N ALA A 27 -10.35 33.09 -29.36
CA ALA A 27 -11.22 32.33 -28.51
C ALA A 27 -10.34 31.83 -27.33
N ALA A 28 -10.66 32.26 -26.11
CA ALA A 28 -10.15 31.63 -24.90
C ALA A 28 -10.64 30.17 -24.95
N GLY A 29 -9.76 29.28 -25.33
CA GLY A 29 -9.96 27.87 -25.08
C GLY A 29 -9.93 27.71 -23.57
N ASP A 30 -11.00 27.18 -23.01
CA ASP A 30 -11.00 26.64 -21.66
C ASP A 30 -9.88 25.58 -21.65
N GLU A 31 -8.75 25.91 -21.01
CA GLU A 31 -7.78 24.91 -20.58
C GLU A 31 -8.51 24.08 -19.53
N GLU A 32 -9.09 22.96 -19.97
CA GLU A 32 -9.51 21.89 -19.08
C GLU A 32 -8.27 21.49 -18.27
N ASP A 33 -8.30 21.83 -17.00
CA ASP A 33 -7.31 21.47 -15.98
C ASP A 33 -7.31 19.94 -15.85
N THR A 34 -6.51 19.27 -16.71
CA THR A 34 -6.36 17.81 -16.76
C THR A 34 -5.28 17.31 -15.82
N ASP A 35 -5.07 17.98 -14.69
CA ASP A 35 -4.18 17.50 -13.63
C ASP A 35 -4.97 16.72 -12.54
N LYS A 36 -5.90 15.87 -12.97
CA LYS A 36 -6.43 14.81 -12.11
C LYS A 36 -5.55 13.60 -12.28
N SER A 37 -4.71 13.32 -11.28
CA SER A 37 -4.11 11.99 -11.13
C SER A 37 -5.19 10.93 -11.34
N PRO A 38 -4.94 9.85 -12.09
CA PRO A 38 -5.95 8.83 -12.33
C PRO A 38 -6.46 8.29 -11.01
N GLU A 39 -7.77 8.19 -10.89
CA GLU A 39 -8.41 7.67 -9.69
C GLU A 39 -8.06 6.18 -9.52
N ILE A 40 -7.39 5.84 -8.42
CA ILE A 40 -7.07 4.45 -8.09
C ILE A 40 -8.32 3.83 -7.46
N VAL A 41 -8.95 2.90 -8.18
CA VAL A 41 -10.11 2.15 -7.72
C VAL A 41 -9.76 0.67 -7.64
N PHE A 42 -9.87 0.10 -6.45
CA PHE A 42 -9.75 -1.34 -6.26
C PHE A 42 -11.01 -2.03 -6.74
N VAL A 43 -10.85 -3.00 -7.64
CA VAL A 43 -11.92 -3.86 -8.13
C VAL A 43 -11.76 -5.24 -7.53
N PRO A 44 -12.65 -5.67 -6.60
CA PRO A 44 -12.57 -7.01 -6.04
C PRO A 44 -12.65 -8.06 -7.17
N PRO A 45 -11.80 -9.10 -7.13
CA PRO A 45 -11.78 -10.10 -8.19
C PRO A 45 -13.07 -10.90 -8.21
N GLU A 46 -13.64 -11.10 -9.40
CA GLU A 46 -14.79 -12.01 -9.60
C GLU A 46 -14.38 -13.50 -9.56
N ILE A 47 -13.09 -13.79 -9.66
CA ILE A 47 -12.55 -15.13 -9.80
C ILE A 47 -12.36 -15.76 -8.42
N GLY A 48 -13.17 -16.80 -8.17
CA GLY A 48 -12.84 -17.87 -7.24
C GLY A 48 -12.46 -17.45 -5.83
N THR A 49 -13.33 -16.69 -5.19
CA THR A 49 -13.25 -16.62 -3.72
C THR A 49 -13.23 -18.04 -3.17
N PRO A 50 -12.26 -18.41 -2.32
CA PRO A 50 -12.19 -19.75 -1.75
C PRO A 50 -13.54 -20.14 -1.19
N LYS A 51 -14.07 -21.30 -1.62
CA LYS A 51 -15.40 -21.79 -1.21
C LYS A 51 -15.50 -22.08 0.28
N ASP A 52 -14.38 -22.09 0.98
CA ASP A 52 -14.27 -22.20 2.44
C ASP A 52 -13.89 -20.86 3.06
N ARG A 53 -14.75 -19.85 2.89
CA ARG A 53 -14.65 -18.62 3.65
C ARG A 53 -14.97 -18.90 5.13
N MET A 54 -13.98 -19.27 5.88
CA MET A 54 -14.02 -18.99 7.31
C MET A 54 -13.92 -17.47 7.41
N GLY A 55 -14.99 -16.82 7.81
CA GLY A 55 -15.08 -15.37 7.89
C GLY A 55 -13.90 -14.81 8.67
N ALA A 56 -12.85 -14.47 7.97
CA ALA A 56 -11.73 -13.69 8.47
C ALA A 56 -12.15 -12.22 8.44
N GLY A 57 -13.31 -11.93 9.01
CA GLY A 57 -13.64 -10.57 9.38
C GLY A 57 -12.66 -10.14 10.45
N THR A 58 -12.20 -8.92 10.38
CA THR A 58 -11.53 -8.23 11.48
C THR A 58 -12.41 -8.37 12.72
N ARG A 59 -12.18 -9.43 13.51
CA ARG A 59 -12.91 -9.65 14.76
C ARG A 59 -11.97 -9.25 15.88
N ASN A 60 -12.22 -8.08 16.44
CA ASN A 60 -11.71 -7.74 17.76
C ASN A 60 -12.22 -8.77 18.76
N VAL A 61 -11.32 -9.36 19.52
CA VAL A 61 -11.63 -10.37 20.52
C VAL A 61 -12.31 -9.74 21.75
N THR A 62 -12.26 -8.42 21.92
CA THR A 62 -12.82 -7.74 23.07
C THR A 62 -13.44 -6.39 22.72
N SER A 63 -14.72 -6.28 23.01
CA SER A 63 -15.53 -5.07 23.19
C SER A 63 -16.05 -4.31 21.94
N ASP A 64 -17.23 -3.68 22.14
CA ASP A 64 -17.90 -2.72 21.28
C ASP A 64 -17.14 -1.38 21.08
N ALA A 65 -15.86 -1.30 21.48
CA ALA A 65 -15.00 -0.17 21.25
C ALA A 65 -14.33 -0.30 19.89
N ALA A 66 -14.20 0.82 19.16
CA ALA A 66 -13.43 0.87 17.91
C ALA A 66 -12.02 0.31 18.15
N SER A 67 -11.59 -0.62 17.27
CA SER A 67 -10.25 -1.19 17.32
C SER A 67 -9.20 -0.14 17.05
N ASP A 68 -8.12 -0.17 17.83
CA ASP A 68 -6.97 0.68 17.54
C ASP A 68 -6.04 0.05 16.50
N LEU A 69 -6.25 -1.22 16.17
CA LEU A 69 -5.50 -2.02 15.22
C LEU A 69 -6.34 -2.30 13.97
N LEU A 70 -5.89 -1.80 12.83
CA LEU A 70 -6.49 -2.06 11.52
C LEU A 70 -5.47 -2.73 10.61
N LEU A 71 -5.77 -3.94 10.10
CA LEU A 71 -5.00 -4.51 9.01
C LEU A 71 -5.40 -3.85 7.70
N LEU A 72 -4.42 -3.38 6.92
CA LEU A 72 -4.69 -2.77 5.62
C LEU A 72 -4.91 -3.87 4.56
N VAL A 73 -6.02 -4.57 4.70
CA VAL A 73 -6.45 -5.65 3.79
C VAL A 73 -7.97 -5.66 3.70
N PRO A 74 -8.57 -5.89 2.50
CA PRO A 74 -10.02 -6.01 2.36
C PRO A 74 -10.60 -7.12 3.25
N ALA A 75 -11.86 -6.98 3.67
CA ALA A 75 -12.52 -7.93 4.57
C ALA A 75 -12.54 -9.38 4.02
N ASP A 76 -12.61 -9.52 2.71
CA ASP A 76 -12.58 -10.82 2.01
C ASP A 76 -11.16 -11.34 1.74
N GLY A 77 -10.12 -10.60 2.17
CA GLY A 77 -8.73 -10.89 1.88
C GLY A 77 -8.23 -10.21 0.60
N GLY A 78 -6.98 -10.45 0.24
CA GLY A 78 -6.37 -9.86 -0.94
C GLY A 78 -5.60 -10.87 -1.77
N LEU A 79 -5.53 -10.62 -3.09
CA LEU A 79 -4.70 -11.37 -4.02
C LEU A 79 -3.33 -10.72 -4.19
N THR A 80 -2.35 -11.55 -4.57
CA THR A 80 -1.01 -11.09 -4.92
C THR A 80 -0.37 -11.99 -5.99
N THR A 81 0.50 -11.42 -6.81
CA THR A 81 1.42 -12.17 -7.66
C THR A 81 2.79 -12.32 -7.00
N GLN A 82 3.04 -11.55 -5.95
CA GLN A 82 4.34 -11.46 -5.29
C GLN A 82 4.60 -12.67 -4.39
N ALA A 83 5.85 -13.12 -4.42
CA ALA A 83 6.32 -14.17 -3.50
C ALA A 83 6.43 -13.67 -2.05
N PHE A 84 6.68 -12.36 -1.90
CA PHE A 84 6.92 -11.67 -0.63
C PHE A 84 6.07 -10.39 -0.57
N PRO A 85 4.73 -10.51 -0.46
CA PRO A 85 3.88 -9.32 -0.37
C PRO A 85 4.11 -8.58 0.96
N PRO A 86 3.92 -7.25 1.00
CA PRO A 86 3.99 -6.50 2.25
C PRO A 86 2.76 -6.80 3.12
N LEU A 87 2.95 -7.04 4.41
CA LEU A 87 1.88 -7.10 5.40
C LEU A 87 1.83 -5.76 6.13
N ILE A 88 0.73 -5.01 5.98
CA ILE A 88 0.63 -3.64 6.49
C ILE A 88 -0.53 -3.51 7.45
N TRP A 89 -0.31 -2.77 8.54
CA TRP A 89 -1.32 -2.44 9.54
C TRP A 89 -1.19 -1.01 10.03
N ARG A 90 -2.27 -0.47 10.51
CA ARG A 90 -2.38 0.87 11.10
C ARG A 90 -2.70 0.76 12.58
N LEU A 91 -2.03 1.57 13.38
CA LEU A 91 -2.36 1.82 14.77
C LEU A 91 -2.87 3.25 14.92
N THR A 92 -4.13 3.40 15.35
CA THR A 92 -4.72 4.73 15.60
C THR A 92 -4.22 5.32 16.89
N ARG A 93 -3.92 4.49 17.87
CA ARG A 93 -3.24 4.84 19.11
C ARG A 93 -1.94 4.08 19.27
N GLY A 94 -1.00 4.67 20.01
CA GLY A 94 0.29 4.01 20.28
C GLY A 94 0.12 2.78 21.17
N HIS A 95 0.90 1.75 20.89
CA HIS A 95 1.02 0.52 21.68
C HIS A 95 2.41 0.42 22.32
N ARG A 96 2.47 0.04 23.62
CA ARG A 96 3.74 -0.01 24.37
C ARG A 96 4.40 -1.39 24.41
N GLY A 97 3.62 -2.45 24.22
CA GLY A 97 4.10 -3.82 24.22
C GLY A 97 4.64 -4.26 22.87
N ASP A 98 5.04 -5.50 22.80
CA ASP A 98 5.48 -6.15 21.57
C ASP A 98 4.29 -6.58 20.71
N ALA A 99 4.57 -6.98 19.47
CA ALA A 99 3.61 -7.55 18.57
C ALA A 99 4.08 -8.92 18.06
N ILE A 100 3.14 -9.80 17.73
CA ILE A 100 3.42 -11.08 17.08
C ILE A 100 2.65 -11.11 15.76
N VAL A 101 3.36 -11.32 14.67
CA VAL A 101 2.75 -11.67 13.38
C VAL A 101 2.81 -13.17 13.21
N LYS A 102 1.64 -13.78 12.98
CA LYS A 102 1.50 -15.22 12.64
C LYS A 102 1.10 -15.33 11.20
N LEU A 103 1.83 -16.11 10.42
CA LEU A 103 1.56 -16.32 9.00
C LEU A 103 1.71 -17.79 8.66
N GLY A 104 0.70 -18.38 8.07
CA GLY A 104 0.74 -19.76 7.62
C GLY A 104 -0.40 -20.12 6.69
N PRO A 105 -0.25 -21.21 5.93
CA PRO A 105 -1.36 -21.74 5.14
C PRO A 105 -2.57 -22.02 6.03
N SER A 106 -3.76 -21.73 5.52
CA SER A 106 -5.00 -21.99 6.24
C SER A 106 -5.08 -23.44 6.71
N GLY A 107 -5.30 -23.61 8.01
CA GLY A 107 -5.37 -24.95 8.64
C GLY A 107 -4.04 -25.60 9.02
N ILE A 108 -2.91 -24.92 8.87
CA ILE A 108 -1.57 -25.41 9.24
C ILE A 108 -0.97 -24.49 10.29
N THR A 109 -0.02 -25.02 11.09
CA THR A 109 0.72 -24.22 12.08
C THR A 109 1.41 -23.02 11.41
N ALA A 110 1.11 -21.83 11.90
CA ALA A 110 1.68 -20.59 11.40
C ALA A 110 3.14 -20.41 11.88
N THR A 111 3.93 -19.72 11.06
CA THR A 111 5.22 -19.15 11.49
C THR A 111 4.94 -17.90 12.33
N GLU A 112 5.61 -17.77 13.46
CA GLU A 112 5.49 -16.61 14.34
C GLU A 112 6.72 -15.70 14.22
N LEU A 113 6.47 -14.41 14.06
CA LEU A 113 7.49 -13.36 14.01
C LEU A 113 7.22 -12.37 15.15
N HIS A 114 8.18 -12.21 16.02
CA HIS A 114 8.12 -11.26 17.12
C HIS A 114 8.70 -9.92 16.68
N ILE A 115 7.98 -8.85 16.96
CA ILE A 115 8.34 -7.47 16.64
C ILE A 115 8.32 -6.68 17.92
N SER A 116 9.50 -6.15 18.32
CA SER A 116 9.61 -5.40 19.56
C SER A 116 9.01 -4.00 19.44
N GLY A 117 8.22 -3.61 20.45
CA GLY A 117 7.68 -2.26 20.62
C GLY A 117 8.69 -1.27 21.22
N PRO A 118 8.29 -0.07 21.56
CA PRO A 118 6.93 0.46 21.44
C PRO A 118 6.57 0.92 20.01
N PHE A 119 5.28 0.94 19.72
CA PHE A 119 4.74 1.41 18.45
C PHE A 119 3.96 2.72 18.63
N PRO A 120 4.51 3.89 18.31
CA PRO A 120 3.72 5.14 18.19
C PRO A 120 2.57 5.00 17.17
N PRO A 121 1.52 5.85 17.21
CA PRO A 121 0.47 5.84 16.20
C PRO A 121 1.03 5.94 14.77
N GLY A 122 0.40 5.27 13.82
CA GLY A 122 0.77 5.30 12.39
C GLY A 122 0.79 3.94 11.72
N ASP A 123 1.31 3.90 10.51
CA ASP A 123 1.35 2.73 9.66
C ASP A 123 2.66 1.96 9.82
N TYR A 124 2.54 0.65 9.89
CA TYR A 124 3.62 -0.31 10.05
C TYR A 124 3.50 -1.42 9.02
N GLY A 125 4.62 -2.04 8.72
CA GLY A 125 4.63 -3.15 7.79
C GLY A 125 5.72 -4.17 8.10
N LEU A 126 5.46 -5.39 7.66
CA LEU A 126 6.41 -6.49 7.64
C LEU A 126 6.74 -6.82 6.19
N ASP A 127 8.01 -6.71 5.85
CA ASP A 127 8.57 -7.18 4.58
C ASP A 127 8.92 -8.67 4.71
N LEU A 128 8.14 -9.53 4.08
CA LEU A 128 8.34 -10.98 4.14
C LEU A 128 9.66 -11.43 3.53
N SER A 129 10.24 -10.64 2.61
CA SER A 129 11.54 -10.96 2.02
C SER A 129 12.66 -10.96 3.05
N ARG A 130 12.61 -10.03 4.02
CA ARG A 130 13.58 -9.95 5.12
C ARG A 130 13.48 -11.11 6.09
N SER A 131 12.29 -11.69 6.20
CA SER A 131 12.03 -12.87 7.05
C SER A 131 12.19 -14.18 6.30
N ASN A 132 12.51 -14.13 5.01
CA ASN A 132 12.64 -15.28 4.11
C ASN A 132 11.39 -16.20 4.13
N ILE A 133 10.20 -15.58 4.26
CA ILE A 133 8.91 -16.28 4.25
C ILE A 133 8.29 -16.14 2.88
N LEU A 134 8.48 -17.19 2.06
CA LEU A 134 7.93 -17.31 0.72
C LEU A 134 6.48 -17.81 0.77
N LEU A 135 5.58 -17.15 0.06
CA LEU A 135 4.23 -17.66 -0.18
C LEU A 135 4.24 -18.60 -1.41
N ASP A 136 3.71 -19.80 -1.26
CA ASP A 136 3.47 -20.71 -2.38
C ASP A 136 2.31 -20.20 -3.26
N THR A 137 2.37 -20.47 -4.57
CA THR A 137 1.28 -20.15 -5.49
C THR A 137 0.06 -21.03 -5.28
N ASN A 138 -1.12 -20.54 -5.64
CA ASN A 138 -2.41 -21.23 -5.51
C ASN A 138 -2.71 -21.68 -4.07
N ARG A 139 -2.27 -20.94 -3.09
CA ARG A 139 -2.48 -21.25 -1.69
C ARG A 139 -2.98 -20.02 -0.92
N VAL A 140 -3.98 -20.25 -0.08
CA VAL A 140 -4.51 -19.23 0.83
C VAL A 140 -3.73 -19.28 2.14
N TYR A 141 -3.27 -18.13 2.59
CA TYR A 141 -2.61 -17.92 3.86
C TYR A 141 -3.49 -17.09 4.78
N LEU A 142 -3.54 -17.49 6.04
CA LEU A 142 -4.05 -16.66 7.12
C LEU A 142 -2.85 -15.94 7.74
N TRP A 143 -2.92 -14.61 7.83
CA TRP A 143 -2.02 -13.85 8.64
C TRP A 143 -2.76 -13.15 9.77
N GLN A 144 -2.13 -13.02 10.90
CA GLN A 144 -2.71 -12.48 12.12
C GLN A 144 -1.68 -11.61 12.81
N LEU A 145 -2.13 -10.47 13.32
CA LEU A 145 -1.33 -9.60 14.18
C LEU A 145 -1.94 -9.60 15.57
N GLU A 146 -1.10 -9.85 16.57
CA GLU A 146 -1.43 -9.82 17.99
C GLU A 146 -0.59 -8.74 18.66
N LEU A 147 -1.25 -7.85 19.41
CA LEU A 147 -0.60 -6.90 20.29
C LEU A 147 -0.55 -7.46 21.70
N LEU A 148 0.62 -7.35 22.36
CA LEU A 148 0.86 -7.92 23.69
C LEU A 148 0.89 -6.85 24.77
N ASP A 149 0.31 -7.16 25.91
CA ASP A 149 0.46 -6.32 27.11
C ASP A 149 1.94 -6.25 27.52
N PRO A 150 2.51 -5.05 27.75
CA PRO A 150 3.93 -4.90 28.02
C PRO A 150 4.41 -5.51 29.36
N ASN A 151 3.51 -5.84 30.27
CA ASN A 151 3.85 -6.36 31.60
C ASN A 151 3.59 -7.87 31.71
N THR A 152 2.52 -8.35 31.04
CA THR A 152 2.05 -9.73 31.19
C THR A 152 2.30 -10.59 29.95
N ASN A 153 2.64 -9.99 28.81
CA ASN A 153 2.71 -10.63 27.50
C ASN A 153 1.40 -11.30 27.06
N ALA A 154 0.30 -10.96 27.70
CA ALA A 154 -1.01 -11.43 27.27
C ALA A 154 -1.45 -10.70 26.00
N VAL A 155 -2.16 -11.39 25.10
CA VAL A 155 -2.74 -10.77 23.91
C VAL A 155 -3.85 -9.81 24.33
N VAL A 156 -3.70 -8.52 24.01
CA VAL A 156 -4.69 -7.48 24.31
C VAL A 156 -5.55 -7.12 23.11
N GLU A 157 -5.00 -7.28 21.92
CA GLU A 157 -5.72 -7.02 20.67
C GLU A 157 -5.24 -7.95 19.57
N ARG A 158 -6.14 -8.31 18.65
CA ARG A 158 -5.84 -9.24 17.56
C ARG A 158 -6.66 -8.89 16.34
N SER A 159 -5.99 -8.92 15.18
CA SER A 159 -6.66 -8.79 13.88
C SER A 159 -6.11 -9.82 12.90
N SER A 160 -6.89 -10.22 11.90
CA SER A 160 -6.48 -11.24 10.93
C SER A 160 -6.96 -10.91 9.52
N GLY A 161 -6.20 -11.36 8.52
CA GLY A 161 -6.52 -11.19 7.11
C GLY A 161 -6.09 -12.40 6.28
N LEU A 162 -6.62 -12.50 5.06
CA LEU A 162 -6.30 -13.56 4.13
C LEU A 162 -5.44 -13.03 2.98
N ILE A 163 -4.53 -13.86 2.51
CA ILE A 163 -3.70 -13.64 1.31
C ILE A 163 -3.79 -14.87 0.44
N GLU A 164 -4.04 -14.69 -0.84
CA GLU A 164 -3.90 -15.73 -1.83
C GLU A 164 -2.87 -15.32 -2.87
N ARG A 165 -1.82 -16.13 -3.04
CA ARG A 165 -0.86 -15.91 -4.10
C ARG A 165 -1.32 -16.62 -5.38
N LEU A 166 -1.47 -15.84 -6.45
CA LEU A 166 -1.85 -16.33 -7.77
C LEU A 166 -0.72 -17.13 -8.44
N PRO A 167 -1.05 -17.93 -9.49
CA PRO A 167 -0.05 -18.65 -10.27
C PRO A 167 1.01 -17.73 -10.85
N GLU A 168 2.20 -18.27 -11.09
CA GLU A 168 3.26 -17.59 -11.84
C GLU A 168 2.78 -17.23 -13.24
N GLY A 169 3.17 -16.05 -13.72
CA GLY A 169 2.81 -15.55 -15.03
C GLY A 169 1.57 -14.64 -15.07
N PHE A 170 0.78 -14.60 -14.02
CA PHE A 170 -0.25 -13.56 -13.90
C PHE A 170 0.42 -12.21 -13.65
N ARG A 171 0.09 -11.19 -14.46
CA ARG A 171 0.61 -9.83 -14.35
C ARG A 171 -0.48 -8.85 -14.74
N SER A 172 -0.43 -7.66 -14.16
CA SER A 172 -1.28 -6.53 -14.53
C SER A 172 -0.49 -5.24 -14.41
N ASP A 173 -0.69 -4.35 -15.36
CA ASP A 173 -0.15 -2.98 -15.32
C ASP A 173 -1.00 -2.06 -14.44
N THR A 174 -2.17 -2.54 -14.01
CA THR A 174 -3.08 -1.85 -13.09
C THR A 174 -3.52 -2.80 -11.99
N PRO A 175 -2.65 -3.08 -10.98
CA PRO A 175 -2.91 -4.09 -9.95
C PRO A 175 -4.24 -3.89 -9.23
N ALA A 176 -4.58 -2.66 -8.83
CA ALA A 176 -5.83 -2.37 -8.13
C ALA A 176 -7.07 -2.75 -8.96
N ALA A 177 -7.10 -2.37 -10.24
CA ALA A 177 -8.20 -2.71 -11.16
C ALA A 177 -8.28 -4.21 -11.47
N ALA A 178 -7.16 -4.92 -11.35
CA ALA A 178 -7.08 -6.37 -11.50
C ALA A 178 -7.40 -7.15 -10.21
N GLY A 179 -7.73 -6.47 -9.12
CA GLY A 179 -8.00 -7.08 -7.81
C GLY A 179 -6.76 -7.58 -7.07
N LEU A 180 -5.56 -7.19 -7.51
CA LEU A 180 -4.29 -7.55 -6.89
C LEU A 180 -3.97 -6.57 -5.76
N TRP A 181 -4.59 -6.80 -4.60
CA TRP A 181 -4.53 -5.89 -3.47
C TRP A 181 -3.10 -5.60 -3.00
N PHE A 182 -2.34 -6.65 -2.70
CA PHE A 182 -0.99 -6.49 -2.15
C PHE A 182 0.01 -5.95 -3.16
N ASP A 183 -0.21 -6.21 -4.46
CA ASP A 183 0.60 -5.65 -5.53
C ASP A 183 0.33 -4.14 -5.65
N ALA A 184 -0.95 -3.72 -5.67
CA ALA A 184 -1.32 -2.31 -5.66
C ALA A 184 -0.79 -1.57 -4.42
N LEU A 185 -0.89 -2.21 -3.24
CA LEU A 185 -0.39 -1.64 -2.00
C LEU A 185 1.14 -1.47 -2.03
N SER A 186 1.87 -2.44 -2.61
CA SER A 186 3.34 -2.40 -2.71
C SER A 186 3.87 -1.30 -3.64
N GLU A 187 3.05 -0.80 -4.58
CA GLU A 187 3.41 0.33 -5.43
C GLU A 187 3.35 1.68 -4.68
N LEU A 188 2.52 1.75 -3.63
CA LEU A 188 2.27 2.99 -2.89
C LEU A 188 3.08 3.12 -1.60
N VAL A 189 3.71 2.04 -1.13
CA VAL A 189 4.36 2.01 0.17
C VAL A 189 5.77 1.44 0.12
N ASP A 190 6.62 1.94 1.00
CA ASP A 190 7.93 1.37 1.32
C ASP A 190 8.01 1.07 2.83
N ILE A 191 8.59 -0.07 3.18
CA ILE A 191 8.75 -0.49 4.57
C ILE A 191 10.19 -0.27 4.99
N GLY A 192 10.41 0.74 5.83
CA GLY A 192 11.72 1.05 6.39
C GLY A 192 12.28 -0.08 7.28
N LEU A 193 13.55 0.01 7.66
CA LEU A 193 14.20 -0.97 8.54
C LEU A 193 13.56 -1.08 9.93
N SER A 194 12.92 -0.01 10.39
CA SER A 194 12.17 0.04 11.66
C SER A 194 10.77 -0.56 11.55
N GLY A 195 10.36 -1.08 10.40
CA GLY A 195 8.99 -1.51 10.14
C GLY A 195 8.00 -0.36 9.93
N ARG A 196 8.42 0.91 9.98
CA ARG A 196 7.54 2.04 9.65
C ARG A 196 7.28 2.09 8.16
N VAL A 197 6.01 2.29 7.80
CA VAL A 197 5.60 2.50 6.42
C VAL A 197 5.83 3.95 6.03
N GLN A 198 6.39 4.15 4.85
CA GLN A 198 6.49 5.42 4.17
C GLN A 198 5.67 5.32 2.89
N THR A 199 4.93 6.35 2.56
CA THR A 199 4.21 6.43 1.29
C THR A 199 4.66 7.65 0.51
N THR A 200 4.84 7.46 -0.79
CA THR A 200 5.17 8.54 -1.72
C THR A 200 3.95 9.41 -2.02
N ASN A 201 2.74 8.82 -1.94
CA ASN A 201 1.49 9.51 -2.19
C ASN A 201 0.41 9.10 -1.17
N PRO A 202 0.28 9.82 -0.03
CA PRO A 202 -0.72 9.51 0.98
C PRO A 202 -2.16 9.57 0.45
N ALA A 203 -2.44 10.46 -0.51
CA ALA A 203 -3.80 10.61 -1.07
C ALA A 203 -4.21 9.38 -1.88
N GLU A 204 -3.30 8.82 -2.68
CA GLU A 204 -3.54 7.59 -3.45
C GLU A 204 -3.70 6.38 -2.54
N LEU A 205 -2.90 6.29 -1.47
CA LEU A 205 -3.05 5.22 -0.48
C LEU A 205 -4.44 5.27 0.17
N GLU A 206 -4.88 6.43 0.66
CA GLU A 206 -6.21 6.57 1.27
C GLU A 206 -7.33 6.30 0.25
N GLN A 207 -7.16 6.69 -1.01
CA GLN A 207 -8.10 6.39 -2.08
C GLN A 207 -8.21 4.88 -2.33
N LEU A 208 -7.09 4.16 -2.39
CA LEU A 208 -7.05 2.71 -2.51
C LEU A 208 -7.77 2.04 -1.32
N LEU A 209 -7.45 2.45 -0.09
CA LEU A 209 -8.06 1.92 1.14
C LEU A 209 -9.58 2.14 1.15
N ASN A 210 -10.03 3.36 0.83
CA ASN A 210 -11.46 3.69 0.78
C ASN A 210 -12.21 2.89 -0.29
N SER A 211 -11.62 2.71 -1.48
CA SER A 211 -12.23 1.95 -2.58
C SER A 211 -12.45 0.47 -2.23
N ALA A 212 -11.64 -0.08 -1.33
CA ALA A 212 -11.72 -1.46 -0.85
C ALA A 212 -12.52 -1.60 0.47
N GLY A 213 -13.06 -0.50 1.02
CA GLY A 213 -13.75 -0.51 2.31
C GLY A 213 -12.81 -0.76 3.50
N VAL A 214 -11.51 -0.48 3.36
CA VAL A 214 -10.48 -0.59 4.40
C VAL A 214 -10.29 0.79 5.06
N SER A 215 -11.38 1.36 5.58
CA SER A 215 -11.37 2.62 6.33
C SER A 215 -12.00 2.41 7.69
N GLN A 216 -11.55 3.22 8.67
CA GLN A 216 -12.16 3.26 10.01
C GLN A 216 -13.46 4.01 9.99
#